data_47df7012a5b174eb70da00aeae047fc8
#
_entry.id   47df7012a5b174eb70da00aeae047fc8
#
_cell.length_a   1.000
_cell.length_b   1.000
_cell.length_c   1.000
_cell.angle_alpha   90.00
_cell.angle_beta   90.00
_cell.angle_gamma   90.00
#
_symmetry.space_group_name_H-M   'P 1'
#
loop_
_entity.id
_entity.type
_entity.pdbx_description
1 polymer ?
#
loop_
_entity_poly.entity_id
_entity_poly.type
_entity_poly.pdbx_seq_one_letter_code
_entity_poly.pdbx_strand_id
1 'polypeptide(L)'
;MFLIIGEILFDIFPSGKRIGGAPFNFAFHLKKLGFPVRFVSRVGNDQDGEKILTFLAEHAFDTQDIQIDEDHGTGVVEVKICQGSGHGFTIVPNKAYDYIDYDIMPNHYFHSDLRLIYFGSLIQRRKTSAKKFQEMMHQKPHHAATFCDINLRPDCYVRQTIKNSLLITDTLKLNQDEFDEISSWFLNDGSLENRVVQLKDMFHIETVILTMGDQASHWFHDHQHYEKTIPEIQRVVDTVGAGDAYAAICAAGIICGLPVEKTTELAVEFASHICQNKGALPEDLSIYQPLAKQLGIK
;
A
#
# COMPACT_ATOMS: atom_id res chain seq x y z
N MET A 1 13.06 -10.97 0.48
CA MET A 1 13.06 -9.48 0.60
C MET A 1 11.79 -8.90 -0.02
N PHE A 2 11.24 -7.86 0.58
CA PHE A 2 10.20 -7.01 0.01
C PHE A 2 10.81 -5.70 -0.48
N LEU A 3 10.44 -5.27 -1.69
CA LEU A 3 10.74 -3.94 -2.23
C LEU A 3 9.44 -3.13 -2.27
N ILE A 4 9.37 -2.08 -1.49
CA ILE A 4 8.21 -1.20 -1.43
C ILE A 4 8.59 0.13 -2.06
N ILE A 5 7.81 0.59 -3.04
CA ILE A 5 8.07 1.83 -3.77
C ILE A 5 6.84 2.73 -3.62
N GLY A 6 7.04 3.89 -3.02
CA GLY A 6 5.91 4.78 -2.82
C GLY A 6 6.20 6.00 -1.98
N GLU A 7 5.15 6.74 -1.67
CA GLU A 7 5.22 7.94 -0.88
C GLU A 7 5.45 7.67 0.60
N ILE A 8 6.22 8.56 1.23
CA ILE A 8 6.22 8.88 2.64
C ILE A 8 5.99 10.39 2.77
N LEU A 9 5.15 10.78 3.70
CA LEU A 9 4.67 12.15 3.80
C LEU A 9 4.21 12.49 5.22
N PHE A 10 3.82 13.73 5.43
CA PHE A 10 3.12 14.13 6.63
C PHE A 10 1.63 14.37 6.37
N ASP A 11 0.78 13.73 7.16
CA ASP A 11 -0.62 14.08 7.31
C ASP A 11 -0.72 15.25 8.28
N ILE A 12 -1.26 16.39 7.82
CA ILE A 12 -1.40 17.63 8.60
C ILE A 12 -2.81 17.70 9.17
N PHE A 13 -2.91 17.44 10.45
CA PHE A 13 -4.14 17.59 11.22
C PHE A 13 -4.15 18.93 11.98
N PRO A 14 -5.31 19.45 12.39
CA PRO A 14 -5.37 20.58 13.32
C PRO A 14 -4.60 20.35 14.63
N SER A 15 -4.46 19.09 15.04
CA SER A 15 -3.75 18.67 16.26
C SER A 15 -2.24 18.45 16.07
N GLY A 16 -1.70 18.63 14.86
CA GLY A 16 -0.29 18.44 14.55
C GLY A 16 -0.05 17.55 13.33
N LYS A 17 1.21 17.32 13.02
CA LYS A 17 1.66 16.49 11.89
C LYS A 17 1.92 15.05 12.33
N ARG A 18 1.61 14.09 11.46
CA ARG A 18 1.97 12.67 11.62
C ARG A 18 2.58 12.15 10.35
N ILE A 19 3.59 11.29 10.49
CA ILE A 19 4.14 10.57 9.35
C ILE A 19 3.11 9.55 8.88
N GLY A 20 2.91 9.50 7.56
CA GLY A 20 1.97 8.64 6.85
C GLY A 20 2.44 8.35 5.43
N GLY A 21 1.52 7.87 4.62
CA GLY A 21 1.73 7.36 3.28
C GLY A 21 1.46 5.86 3.23
N ALA A 22 0.52 5.42 2.40
CA ALA A 22 0.10 4.02 2.37
C ALA A 22 1.27 3.05 2.13
N PRO A 23 2.19 3.29 1.18
CA PRO A 23 3.36 2.43 1.00
C PRO A 23 4.30 2.42 2.21
N PHE A 24 4.46 3.57 2.88
CA PHE A 24 5.27 3.63 4.09
C PHE A 24 4.62 2.85 5.24
N ASN A 25 3.31 3.00 5.47
CA ASN A 25 2.58 2.25 6.50
C ASN A 25 2.71 0.74 6.26
N PHE A 26 2.50 0.30 5.03
CA PHE A 26 2.70 -1.10 4.62
C PHE A 26 4.13 -1.58 4.91
N ALA A 27 5.14 -0.80 4.51
CA ALA A 27 6.55 -1.12 4.76
C ALA A 27 6.87 -1.22 6.25
N PHE A 28 6.32 -0.31 7.05
CA PHE A 28 6.49 -0.28 8.50
C PHE A 28 5.99 -1.56 9.16
N HIS A 29 4.76 -1.98 8.81
CA HIS A 29 4.19 -3.21 9.36
C HIS A 29 5.03 -4.43 9.02
N LEU A 30 5.45 -4.59 7.77
CA LEU A 30 6.32 -5.72 7.37
C LEU A 30 7.68 -5.69 8.07
N LYS A 31 8.27 -4.50 8.22
CA LYS A 31 9.53 -4.32 8.93
C LYS A 31 9.42 -4.74 10.39
N LYS A 32 8.33 -4.34 11.06
CA LYS A 32 8.07 -4.70 12.47
C LYS A 32 7.73 -6.18 12.67
N LEU A 33 7.20 -6.83 11.65
CA LEU A 33 7.04 -8.29 11.62
C LEU A 33 8.37 -9.05 11.43
N GLY A 34 9.47 -8.36 11.13
CA GLY A 34 10.79 -8.98 10.97
C GLY A 34 11.17 -9.34 9.53
N PHE A 35 10.38 -8.93 8.54
CA PHE A 35 10.76 -9.16 7.14
C PHE A 35 11.91 -8.26 6.69
N PRO A 36 12.78 -8.75 5.79
CA PRO A 36 13.75 -7.90 5.09
C PRO A 36 13.01 -6.99 4.10
N VAL A 37 12.93 -5.70 4.45
CA VAL A 37 12.23 -4.67 3.71
C VAL A 37 13.22 -3.63 3.19
N ARG A 38 13.11 -3.30 1.89
CA ARG A 38 13.68 -2.12 1.26
C ARG A 38 12.52 -1.18 0.92
N PHE A 39 12.59 0.05 1.40
CA PHE A 39 11.55 1.06 1.18
C PHE A 39 12.13 2.22 0.39
N VAL A 40 11.73 2.35 -0.87
CA VAL A 40 12.20 3.39 -1.79
C VAL A 40 11.19 4.50 -1.86
N SER A 41 11.65 5.70 -1.54
CA SER A 41 10.86 6.93 -1.60
C SER A 41 11.78 8.13 -1.88
N ARG A 42 11.21 9.33 -1.89
CA ARG A 42 11.95 10.58 -2.01
C ARG A 42 11.34 11.65 -1.13
N VAL A 43 12.20 12.36 -0.38
CA VAL A 43 11.83 13.48 0.51
C VAL A 43 12.58 14.73 0.10
N GLY A 44 12.08 15.90 0.48
CA GLY A 44 12.75 17.16 0.23
C GLY A 44 13.98 17.36 1.13
N ASN A 45 14.92 18.17 0.67
CA ASN A 45 15.99 18.69 1.50
C ASN A 45 15.45 19.80 2.41
N ASP A 46 14.56 19.42 3.34
CA ASP A 46 13.88 20.32 4.26
C ASP A 46 13.72 19.68 5.66
N GLN A 47 13.26 20.49 6.62
CA GLN A 47 13.09 20.03 8.02
C GLN A 47 12.14 18.83 8.17
N ASP A 48 11.12 18.71 7.32
CA ASP A 48 10.19 17.57 7.36
C ASP A 48 10.87 16.31 6.79
N GLY A 49 11.71 16.44 5.74
CA GLY A 49 12.55 15.36 5.23
C GLY A 49 13.55 14.85 6.27
N GLU A 50 14.22 15.74 7.00
CA GLU A 50 15.13 15.37 8.09
C GLU A 50 14.41 14.58 9.20
N LYS A 51 13.19 14.99 9.58
CA LYS A 51 12.39 14.26 10.57
C LYS A 51 12.00 12.87 10.09
N ILE A 52 11.62 12.73 8.80
CA ILE A 52 11.31 11.43 8.20
C ILE A 52 12.54 10.53 8.21
N LEU A 53 13.71 11.02 7.81
CA LEU A 53 14.94 10.24 7.81
C LEU A 53 15.34 9.77 9.22
N THR A 54 15.21 10.66 10.21
CA THR A 54 15.46 10.34 11.62
C THR A 54 14.52 9.23 12.09
N PHE A 55 13.23 9.37 11.82
CA PHE A 55 12.22 8.37 12.18
C PHE A 55 12.49 7.02 11.52
N LEU A 56 12.82 7.00 10.24
CA LEU A 56 13.16 5.76 9.52
C LEU A 56 14.38 5.06 10.11
N ALA A 57 15.43 5.82 10.46
CA ALA A 57 16.64 5.28 11.10
C ALA A 57 16.32 4.68 12.49
N GLU A 58 15.52 5.36 13.32
CA GLU A 58 15.06 4.86 14.63
C GLU A 58 14.28 3.55 14.53
N HIS A 59 13.60 3.34 13.37
CA HIS A 59 12.85 2.13 13.10
C HIS A 59 13.60 1.10 12.22
N ALA A 60 14.93 1.24 12.12
CA ALA A 60 15.85 0.33 11.43
C ALA A 60 15.60 0.18 9.91
N PHE A 61 15.03 1.19 9.27
CA PHE A 61 15.04 1.27 7.80
C PHE A 61 16.41 1.73 7.30
N ASP A 62 16.77 1.29 6.10
CA ASP A 62 17.95 1.80 5.40
C ASP A 62 17.61 3.14 4.75
N THR A 63 18.15 4.22 5.32
CA THR A 63 17.88 5.57 4.81
C THR A 63 18.56 5.86 3.47
N GLN A 64 19.46 5.01 2.99
CA GLN A 64 20.05 5.13 1.66
C GLN A 64 19.03 4.82 0.55
N ASP A 65 17.92 4.16 0.87
CA ASP A 65 16.81 3.93 -0.05
C ASP A 65 15.93 5.18 -0.23
N ILE A 66 16.11 6.20 0.60
CA ILE A 66 15.34 7.45 0.54
C ILE A 66 16.15 8.49 -0.22
N GLN A 67 15.65 8.87 -1.38
CA GLN A 67 16.25 9.89 -2.21
C GLN A 67 15.99 11.28 -1.63
N ILE A 68 16.92 12.21 -1.81
CA ILE A 68 16.78 13.60 -1.38
C ILE A 68 16.51 14.48 -2.61
N ASP A 69 15.51 15.34 -2.54
CA ASP A 69 15.14 16.28 -3.58
C ASP A 69 15.52 17.70 -3.15
N GLU A 70 16.35 18.37 -3.97
CA GLU A 70 16.79 19.75 -3.72
C GLU A 70 15.75 20.80 -4.16
N ASP A 71 14.84 20.42 -5.08
CA ASP A 71 13.93 21.35 -5.74
C ASP A 71 12.49 21.24 -5.22
N HIS A 72 12.11 20.07 -4.66
CA HIS A 72 10.74 19.78 -4.26
C HIS A 72 10.68 19.41 -2.77
N GLY A 73 9.80 20.09 -2.05
CA GLY A 73 9.60 19.84 -0.62
C GLY A 73 9.01 18.46 -0.31
N THR A 74 9.21 18.02 0.91
CA THR A 74 8.66 16.77 1.46
C THR A 74 7.15 16.68 1.29
N GLY A 75 6.65 15.49 1.07
CA GLY A 75 5.23 15.20 0.86
C GLY A 75 4.36 15.64 2.03
N VAL A 76 3.21 16.23 1.73
CA VAL A 76 2.20 16.60 2.73
C VAL A 76 0.80 16.34 2.20
N VAL A 77 -0.09 15.93 3.11
CA VAL A 77 -1.53 15.82 2.91
C VAL A 77 -2.22 16.74 3.92
N GLU A 78 -3.01 17.66 3.44
CA GLU A 78 -3.84 18.51 4.30
C GLU A 78 -5.16 17.80 4.62
N VAL A 79 -5.41 17.59 5.91
CA VAL A 79 -6.65 16.98 6.39
C VAL A 79 -7.62 18.09 6.77
N LYS A 80 -8.72 18.21 6.04
CA LYS A 80 -9.82 19.14 6.35
C LYS A 80 -10.93 18.40 7.07
N ILE A 81 -11.34 18.90 8.22
CA ILE A 81 -12.52 18.39 8.92
C ILE A 81 -13.76 18.96 8.20
N CYS A 82 -14.50 18.11 7.51
CA CYS A 82 -15.77 18.49 6.89
C CYS A 82 -16.89 18.43 7.95
N GLN A 83 -17.80 19.44 7.95
CA GLN A 83 -18.98 19.39 8.81
C GLN A 83 -19.87 18.20 8.40
N GLY A 84 -20.07 17.23 9.30
CA GLY A 84 -20.99 16.10 9.09
C GLY A 84 -20.34 14.75 8.82
N SER A 85 -19.30 14.34 9.55
CA SER A 85 -18.70 12.98 9.55
C SER A 85 -17.80 12.59 8.36
N GLY A 86 -16.86 13.44 7.94
CA GLY A 86 -15.86 13.05 6.94
C GLY A 86 -14.59 13.87 7.07
N HIS A 87 -13.44 13.24 6.84
CA HIS A 87 -12.18 13.95 6.64
C HIS A 87 -12.00 14.15 5.13
N GLY A 88 -11.83 15.40 4.67
CA GLY A 88 -11.38 15.70 3.32
C GLY A 88 -9.85 15.69 3.31
N PHE A 89 -9.26 14.92 2.39
CA PHE A 89 -7.82 14.86 2.20
C PHE A 89 -7.43 15.62 0.94
N THR A 90 -6.53 16.57 1.04
CA THR A 90 -5.95 17.24 -0.12
C THR A 90 -4.49 16.88 -0.24
N ILE A 91 -4.14 16.08 -1.24
CA ILE A 91 -2.76 15.68 -1.51
C ILE A 91 -2.08 16.79 -2.31
N VAL A 92 -1.11 17.44 -1.69
CA VAL A 92 -0.39 18.56 -2.33
C VAL A 92 0.44 18.01 -3.50
N PRO A 93 0.29 18.59 -4.71
CA PRO A 93 1.06 18.15 -5.87
C PRO A 93 2.50 18.67 -5.86
N ASN A 94 3.32 18.10 -6.76
CA ASN A 94 4.72 18.48 -6.97
C ASN A 94 5.57 18.40 -5.69
N LYS A 95 5.44 17.27 -4.99
CA LYS A 95 6.25 16.93 -3.83
C LYS A 95 7.34 15.94 -4.20
N ALA A 96 8.37 15.83 -3.38
CA ALA A 96 9.57 15.05 -3.67
C ALA A 96 9.28 13.62 -4.17
N TYR A 97 8.33 12.89 -3.56
CA TYR A 97 7.97 11.54 -3.99
C TYR A 97 7.37 11.45 -5.40
N ASP A 98 6.91 12.56 -5.99
CA ASP A 98 6.48 12.60 -7.40
C ASP A 98 7.65 12.49 -8.38
N TYR A 99 8.87 12.61 -7.88
CA TYR A 99 10.11 12.70 -8.64
C TYR A 99 11.10 11.60 -8.26
N ILE A 100 10.62 10.44 -7.77
CA ILE A 100 11.49 9.28 -7.53
C ILE A 100 12.28 8.98 -8.81
N ASP A 101 13.60 8.86 -8.66
CA ASP A 101 14.48 8.50 -9.76
C ASP A 101 14.56 6.97 -9.87
N TYR A 102 13.90 6.44 -10.88
CA TYR A 102 13.85 5.00 -11.14
C TYR A 102 15.06 4.50 -11.94
N ASP A 103 15.86 5.39 -12.54
CA ASP A 103 16.96 5.01 -13.41
C ASP A 103 18.11 4.33 -12.63
N ILE A 104 18.23 4.64 -11.33
CA ILE A 104 19.25 4.07 -10.44
C ILE A 104 18.83 2.76 -9.76
N MET A 105 17.57 2.35 -9.89
CA MET A 105 17.01 1.27 -9.07
C MET A 105 17.32 -0.16 -9.55
N PRO A 106 17.26 -0.52 -10.84
CA PRO A 106 17.20 -1.92 -11.27
C PRO A 106 18.37 -2.77 -10.80
N ASN A 107 19.59 -2.29 -10.97
CA ASN A 107 20.80 -3.04 -10.61
C ASN A 107 21.05 -3.15 -9.11
N HIS A 108 20.39 -2.32 -8.32
CA HIS A 108 20.61 -2.24 -6.87
C HIS A 108 19.59 -3.04 -6.08
N TYR A 109 18.35 -3.15 -6.58
CA TYR A 109 17.24 -3.77 -5.84
C TYR A 109 16.78 -5.11 -6.40
N PHE A 110 17.03 -5.40 -7.66
CA PHE A 110 16.56 -6.63 -8.33
C PHE A 110 17.47 -7.81 -8.08
N HIS A 111 17.62 -8.20 -6.81
CA HIS A 111 18.40 -9.35 -6.37
C HIS A 111 17.59 -10.66 -6.40
N SER A 112 18.30 -11.78 -6.31
CA SER A 112 17.71 -13.12 -6.31
C SER A 112 16.82 -13.42 -5.10
N ASP A 113 16.97 -12.67 -4.01
CA ASP A 113 16.16 -12.79 -2.80
C ASP A 113 14.89 -11.91 -2.80
N LEU A 114 14.71 -11.07 -3.85
CA LEU A 114 13.49 -10.28 -4.04
C LEU A 114 12.30 -11.22 -4.27
N ARG A 115 11.30 -11.11 -3.41
CA ARG A 115 10.11 -11.96 -3.47
C ARG A 115 8.86 -11.20 -3.91
N LEU A 116 8.76 -9.93 -3.52
CA LEU A 116 7.57 -9.12 -3.79
C LEU A 116 7.95 -7.65 -3.97
N ILE A 117 7.33 -7.00 -4.96
CA ILE A 117 7.36 -5.55 -5.18
C ILE A 117 5.97 -5.01 -4.87
N TYR A 118 5.89 -4.07 -3.92
CA TYR A 118 4.67 -3.34 -3.60
C TYR A 118 4.70 -1.94 -4.19
N PHE A 119 3.56 -1.51 -4.73
CA PHE A 119 3.37 -0.14 -5.21
C PHE A 119 1.90 0.29 -5.18
N GLY A 120 1.68 1.60 -5.21
CA GLY A 120 0.36 2.23 -5.33
C GLY A 120 0.26 3.12 -6.56
N SER A 121 -0.89 3.78 -6.73
CA SER A 121 -1.15 4.66 -7.88
C SER A 121 -0.52 6.05 -7.74
N LEU A 122 -0.35 6.57 -6.51
CA LEU A 122 -0.03 7.97 -6.26
C LEU A 122 1.32 8.42 -6.83
N ILE A 123 2.37 7.60 -6.71
CA ILE A 123 3.69 7.89 -7.28
C ILE A 123 3.71 7.95 -8.81
N GLN A 124 2.62 7.54 -9.44
CA GLN A 124 2.45 7.50 -10.90
C GLN A 124 1.57 8.65 -11.42
N ARG A 125 1.19 9.62 -10.56
CA ARG A 125 0.30 10.72 -10.98
C ARG A 125 0.93 11.65 -12.02
N ARG A 126 2.27 11.77 -12.04
CA ARG A 126 2.98 12.48 -13.09
C ARG A 126 3.28 11.55 -14.27
N LYS A 127 2.96 12.02 -15.48
CA LYS A 127 3.12 11.25 -16.71
C LYS A 127 4.56 10.73 -16.91
N THR A 128 5.56 11.54 -16.57
CA THR A 128 6.99 11.17 -16.67
C THR A 128 7.35 10.11 -15.66
N SER A 129 6.92 10.27 -14.41
CA SER A 129 7.18 9.29 -13.34
C SER A 129 6.47 7.96 -13.62
N ALA A 130 5.21 8.01 -14.08
CA ALA A 130 4.48 6.81 -14.51
C ALA A 130 5.22 6.04 -15.61
N LYS A 131 5.74 6.74 -16.63
CA LYS A 131 6.50 6.10 -17.72
C LYS A 131 7.77 5.43 -17.20
N LYS A 132 8.57 6.13 -16.42
CA LYS A 132 9.82 5.60 -15.85
C LYS A 132 9.57 4.45 -14.88
N PHE A 133 8.51 4.53 -14.07
CA PHE A 133 8.09 3.43 -13.21
C PHE A 133 7.78 2.16 -14.02
N GLN A 134 7.02 2.28 -15.10
CA GLN A 134 6.72 1.15 -15.98
C GLN A 134 7.99 0.58 -16.62
N GLU A 135 8.89 1.44 -17.11
CA GLU A 135 10.19 1.01 -17.69
C GLU A 135 11.03 0.24 -16.66
N MET A 136 11.06 0.69 -15.41
CA MET A 136 11.73 -0.02 -14.32
C MET A 136 11.06 -1.36 -14.02
N MET A 137 9.73 -1.41 -13.95
CA MET A 137 8.98 -2.65 -13.67
C MET A 137 9.15 -3.72 -14.77
N HIS A 138 9.40 -3.34 -16.01
CA HIS A 138 9.74 -4.31 -17.07
C HIS A 138 11.08 -5.04 -16.84
N GLN A 139 11.92 -4.53 -15.95
CA GLN A 139 13.21 -5.14 -15.61
C GLN A 139 13.11 -6.05 -14.35
N LYS A 140 11.93 -6.15 -13.73
CA LYS A 140 11.78 -6.97 -12.52
C LYS A 140 12.12 -8.43 -12.81
N PRO A 141 12.74 -9.15 -11.85
CA PRO A 141 12.96 -10.58 -11.98
C PRO A 141 11.61 -11.33 -12.10
N HIS A 142 11.56 -12.34 -12.98
CA HIS A 142 10.33 -13.12 -13.21
C HIS A 142 9.78 -13.80 -11.94
N HIS A 143 10.65 -14.14 -11.00
CA HIS A 143 10.25 -14.79 -9.75
C HIS A 143 9.70 -13.84 -8.69
N ALA A 144 9.86 -12.53 -8.87
CA ALA A 144 9.34 -11.53 -7.94
C ALA A 144 7.89 -11.21 -8.29
N ALA A 145 6.99 -11.48 -7.35
CA ALA A 145 5.57 -11.13 -7.47
C ALA A 145 5.36 -9.63 -7.32
N THR A 146 4.27 -9.12 -7.86
CA THR A 146 3.83 -7.73 -7.68
C THR A 146 2.57 -7.65 -6.85
N PHE A 147 2.52 -6.72 -5.92
CA PHE A 147 1.36 -6.39 -5.10
C PHE A 147 1.02 -4.91 -5.31
N CYS A 148 -0.10 -4.66 -5.97
CA CYS A 148 -0.63 -3.32 -6.16
C CYS A 148 -1.76 -3.07 -5.17
N ASP A 149 -1.56 -2.16 -4.21
CA ASP A 149 -2.65 -1.53 -3.48
C ASP A 149 -3.02 -0.26 -4.26
N ILE A 150 -4.11 -0.32 -5.03
CA ILE A 150 -4.38 0.70 -6.04
C ILE A 150 -4.58 2.08 -5.44
N ASN A 151 -5.25 2.16 -4.32
CA ASN A 151 -5.37 3.30 -3.43
C ASN A 151 -5.64 4.60 -4.20
N LEU A 152 -6.77 4.65 -4.93
CA LEU A 152 -7.16 5.77 -5.77
C LEU A 152 -7.36 7.04 -4.93
N ARG A 153 -6.71 8.12 -5.35
CA ARG A 153 -6.86 9.41 -4.70
C ARG A 153 -7.46 10.41 -5.72
N PRO A 154 -8.56 11.06 -5.41
CA PRO A 154 -9.18 12.02 -6.32
C PRO A 154 -8.16 13.00 -6.91
N ASP A 155 -8.26 13.28 -8.19
CA ASP A 155 -7.38 14.18 -8.96
C ASP A 155 -5.88 13.75 -9.05
N CYS A 156 -5.54 12.54 -8.57
CA CYS A 156 -4.17 12.03 -8.56
C CYS A 156 -3.90 10.89 -9.55
N TYR A 157 -4.84 10.54 -10.41
CA TYR A 157 -4.66 9.47 -11.39
C TYR A 157 -5.39 9.79 -12.70
N VAL A 158 -5.03 9.05 -13.73
CA VAL A 158 -5.77 9.00 -15.00
C VAL A 158 -5.99 7.54 -15.38
N ARG A 159 -7.10 7.26 -16.05
CA ARG A 159 -7.49 5.89 -16.45
C ARG A 159 -6.36 5.11 -17.11
N GLN A 160 -5.54 5.75 -17.94
CA GLN A 160 -4.43 5.08 -18.63
C GLN A 160 -3.33 4.63 -17.66
N THR A 161 -3.01 5.44 -16.65
CA THR A 161 -2.02 5.07 -15.62
C THR A 161 -2.50 3.88 -14.80
N ILE A 162 -3.78 3.88 -14.42
CA ILE A 162 -4.38 2.74 -13.70
C ILE A 162 -4.35 1.49 -14.57
N LYS A 163 -4.75 1.58 -15.84
CA LYS A 163 -4.64 0.46 -16.79
C LYS A 163 -3.22 -0.13 -16.84
N ASN A 164 -2.21 0.73 -16.92
CA ASN A 164 -0.82 0.28 -16.97
C ASN A 164 -0.38 -0.38 -15.65
N SER A 165 -0.86 0.11 -14.50
CA SER A 165 -0.61 -0.52 -13.20
C SER A 165 -1.23 -1.90 -13.11
N LEU A 166 -2.48 -2.07 -13.58
CA LEU A 166 -3.17 -3.37 -13.58
C LEU A 166 -2.43 -4.40 -14.45
N LEU A 167 -1.87 -3.99 -15.60
CA LEU A 167 -1.14 -4.89 -16.54
C LEU A 167 0.16 -5.47 -15.97
N ILE A 168 0.69 -4.92 -14.89
CA ILE A 168 1.93 -5.38 -14.25
C ILE A 168 1.67 -5.93 -12.84
N THR A 169 0.41 -6.22 -12.51
CA THR A 169 -0.02 -6.62 -11.17
C THR A 169 -0.35 -8.10 -11.10
N ASP A 170 0.31 -8.83 -10.22
CA ASP A 170 -0.04 -10.23 -9.91
C ASP A 170 -1.11 -10.29 -8.81
N THR A 171 -0.95 -9.50 -7.75
CA THR A 171 -1.97 -9.36 -6.68
C THR A 171 -2.47 -7.91 -6.63
N LEU A 172 -3.77 -7.74 -6.83
CA LEU A 172 -4.46 -6.46 -6.74
C LEU A 172 -5.26 -6.38 -5.45
N LYS A 173 -5.01 -5.37 -4.63
CA LYS A 173 -5.89 -5.02 -3.51
C LYS A 173 -6.58 -3.70 -3.80
N LEU A 174 -7.87 -3.65 -3.51
CA LEU A 174 -8.72 -2.47 -3.70
C LEU A 174 -9.91 -2.52 -2.73
N ASN A 175 -10.53 -1.36 -2.51
CA ASN A 175 -11.80 -1.28 -1.79
C ASN A 175 -12.99 -1.29 -2.77
N GLN A 176 -14.23 -1.27 -2.24
CA GLN A 176 -15.45 -1.32 -3.04
C GLN A 176 -15.56 -0.13 -4.01
N ASP A 177 -15.30 1.09 -3.54
CA ASP A 177 -15.42 2.30 -4.37
C ASP A 177 -14.42 2.28 -5.54
N GLU A 178 -13.19 1.86 -5.27
CA GLU A 178 -12.14 1.68 -6.27
C GLU A 178 -12.49 0.59 -7.27
N PHE A 179 -13.06 -0.51 -6.80
CA PHE A 179 -13.52 -1.60 -7.67
C PHE A 179 -14.66 -1.15 -8.58
N ASP A 180 -15.62 -0.40 -8.06
CA ASP A 180 -16.74 0.12 -8.86
C ASP A 180 -16.26 1.16 -9.87
N GLU A 181 -15.32 2.01 -9.52
CA GLU A 181 -14.72 2.97 -10.44
C GLU A 181 -13.96 2.26 -11.57
N ILE A 182 -13.07 1.31 -11.24
CA ILE A 182 -12.31 0.52 -12.23
C ILE A 182 -13.25 -0.31 -13.10
N SER A 183 -14.28 -0.90 -12.51
CA SER A 183 -15.30 -1.66 -13.23
C SER A 183 -16.00 -0.80 -14.27
N SER A 184 -16.37 0.44 -13.92
CA SER A 184 -17.03 1.38 -14.83
C SER A 184 -16.19 1.72 -16.08
N TRP A 185 -14.88 1.58 -15.98
CA TRP A 185 -13.97 1.88 -17.08
C TRP A 185 -13.71 0.70 -18.00
N PHE A 186 -13.68 -0.50 -17.48
CA PHE A 186 -13.08 -1.64 -18.18
C PHE A 186 -13.98 -2.86 -18.28
N LEU A 187 -15.00 -2.99 -17.43
CA LEU A 187 -15.77 -4.24 -17.31
C LEU A 187 -17.20 -4.05 -17.81
N ASN A 188 -17.84 -5.18 -18.15
CA ASN A 188 -19.26 -5.21 -18.43
C ASN A 188 -20.04 -5.39 -17.11
N ASP A 189 -21.33 -5.03 -17.14
CA ASP A 189 -22.23 -5.27 -16.01
C ASP A 189 -22.32 -6.76 -15.66
N GLY A 190 -22.52 -7.04 -14.38
CA GLY A 190 -22.63 -8.41 -13.88
C GLY A 190 -22.58 -8.49 -12.37
N SER A 191 -22.65 -9.71 -11.84
CA SER A 191 -22.41 -9.95 -10.42
C SER A 191 -20.98 -9.58 -10.03
N LEU A 192 -20.70 -9.45 -8.73
CA LEU A 192 -19.35 -9.18 -8.22
C LEU A 192 -18.34 -10.20 -8.79
N GLU A 193 -18.66 -11.48 -8.71
CA GLU A 193 -17.80 -12.58 -9.18
C GLU A 193 -17.51 -12.45 -10.67
N ASN A 194 -18.55 -12.17 -11.49
CA ASN A 194 -18.38 -12.02 -12.93
C ASN A 194 -17.49 -10.83 -13.27
N ARG A 195 -17.64 -9.70 -12.58
CA ARG A 195 -16.78 -8.51 -12.79
C ARG A 195 -15.34 -8.80 -12.35
N VAL A 196 -15.13 -9.50 -11.23
CA VAL A 196 -13.78 -9.88 -10.79
C VAL A 196 -13.13 -10.86 -11.77
N VAL A 197 -13.85 -11.83 -12.30
CA VAL A 197 -13.33 -12.74 -13.34
C VAL A 197 -12.93 -11.94 -14.58
N GLN A 198 -13.77 -11.03 -15.08
CA GLN A 198 -13.43 -10.16 -16.21
C GLN A 198 -12.16 -9.33 -15.93
N LEU A 199 -12.02 -8.78 -14.72
CA LEU A 199 -10.85 -8.00 -14.31
C LEU A 199 -9.57 -8.85 -14.34
N LYS A 200 -9.62 -10.04 -13.74
CA LYS A 200 -8.52 -11.01 -13.72
C LYS A 200 -8.10 -11.41 -15.13
N ASP A 201 -9.06 -11.77 -15.97
CA ASP A 201 -8.80 -12.24 -17.34
C ASP A 201 -8.22 -11.12 -18.21
N MET A 202 -8.78 -9.90 -18.12
CA MET A 202 -8.36 -8.75 -18.92
C MET A 202 -6.93 -8.31 -18.62
N PHE A 203 -6.52 -8.36 -17.35
CA PHE A 203 -5.23 -7.84 -16.90
C PHE A 203 -4.25 -8.93 -16.44
N HIS A 204 -4.64 -10.21 -16.54
CA HIS A 204 -3.83 -11.37 -16.10
C HIS A 204 -3.49 -11.32 -14.61
N ILE A 205 -4.41 -10.83 -13.78
CA ILE A 205 -4.23 -10.73 -12.33
C ILE A 205 -4.50 -12.09 -11.68
N GLU A 206 -3.54 -12.61 -10.92
CA GLU A 206 -3.68 -13.90 -10.24
C GLU A 206 -4.62 -13.83 -9.03
N THR A 207 -4.49 -12.75 -8.25
CA THR A 207 -5.26 -12.57 -7.01
C THR A 207 -5.89 -11.19 -6.96
N VAL A 208 -7.20 -11.14 -6.66
CA VAL A 208 -7.91 -9.91 -6.31
C VAL A 208 -8.35 -9.98 -4.85
N ILE A 209 -7.97 -8.96 -4.09
CA ILE A 209 -8.37 -8.77 -2.69
C ILE A 209 -9.26 -7.53 -2.64
N LEU A 210 -10.54 -7.73 -2.32
CA LEU A 210 -11.53 -6.66 -2.26
C LEU A 210 -11.99 -6.46 -0.82
N THR A 211 -11.83 -5.25 -0.29
CA THR A 211 -12.30 -4.88 1.04
C THR A 211 -13.58 -4.05 0.95
N MET A 212 -14.58 -4.37 1.77
CA MET A 212 -15.87 -3.69 1.85
C MET A 212 -16.05 -3.01 3.22
N GLY A 213 -15.07 -2.21 3.61
CA GLY A 213 -15.10 -1.48 4.88
C GLY A 213 -15.25 -2.41 6.09
N ASP A 214 -16.33 -2.20 6.86
CA ASP A 214 -16.66 -2.98 8.05
C ASP A 214 -17.57 -4.20 7.77
N GLN A 215 -17.88 -4.47 6.50
CA GLN A 215 -18.77 -5.57 6.12
C GLN A 215 -18.02 -6.88 5.90
N ALA A 216 -17.15 -6.89 4.89
CA ALA A 216 -16.48 -8.11 4.46
C ALA A 216 -15.14 -7.83 3.77
N SER A 217 -14.34 -8.87 3.67
CA SER A 217 -13.18 -8.95 2.78
C SER A 217 -13.30 -10.19 1.90
N HIS A 218 -13.06 -10.01 0.61
CA HIS A 218 -13.13 -11.05 -0.39
C HIS A 218 -11.77 -11.30 -1.01
N TRP A 219 -11.41 -12.58 -1.18
CA TRP A 219 -10.24 -13.04 -1.92
C TRP A 219 -10.68 -13.88 -3.10
N PHE A 220 -10.18 -13.50 -4.26
CA PHE A 220 -10.39 -14.25 -5.50
C PHE A 220 -9.02 -14.70 -6.01
N HIS A 221 -8.68 -15.96 -5.79
CA HIS A 221 -7.43 -16.57 -6.23
C HIS A 221 -7.73 -17.83 -7.04
N ASP A 222 -7.08 -18.00 -8.18
CA ASP A 222 -7.45 -19.01 -9.17
C ASP A 222 -8.95 -18.96 -9.48
N HIS A 223 -9.66 -20.06 -9.26
CA HIS A 223 -11.14 -20.18 -9.40
C HIS A 223 -11.86 -20.20 -8.04
N GLN A 224 -11.14 -19.87 -6.97
CA GLN A 224 -11.68 -19.87 -5.61
C GLN A 224 -12.06 -18.46 -5.17
N HIS A 225 -13.17 -18.38 -4.47
CA HIS A 225 -13.63 -17.18 -3.78
C HIS A 225 -13.76 -17.48 -2.30
N TYR A 226 -13.03 -16.73 -1.50
CA TYR A 226 -13.13 -16.77 -0.05
C TYR A 226 -13.64 -15.42 0.46
N GLU A 227 -14.65 -15.47 1.33
CA GLU A 227 -15.25 -14.30 1.97
C GLU A 227 -15.07 -14.40 3.48
N LYS A 228 -14.70 -13.29 4.10
CA LYS A 228 -14.64 -13.13 5.54
C LYS A 228 -15.44 -11.92 5.98
N THR A 229 -16.48 -12.14 6.75
CA THR A 229 -17.20 -11.06 7.43
C THR A 229 -16.29 -10.42 8.48
N ILE A 230 -16.28 -9.08 8.53
CA ILE A 230 -15.51 -8.34 9.50
C ILE A 230 -16.25 -8.35 10.86
N PRO A 231 -15.59 -8.76 11.95
CA PRO A 231 -16.23 -8.73 13.27
C PRO A 231 -16.47 -7.30 13.72
N GLU A 232 -17.56 -7.08 14.46
CA GLU A 232 -17.86 -5.77 15.04
C GLU A 232 -16.73 -5.33 16.00
N ILE A 233 -16.17 -4.14 15.75
CA ILE A 233 -15.12 -3.56 16.59
C ILE A 233 -15.79 -2.72 17.68
N GLN A 234 -15.63 -3.13 18.93
CA GLN A 234 -16.25 -2.45 20.08
C GLN A 234 -15.87 -0.97 20.23
N ARG A 235 -14.67 -0.60 19.77
CA ARG A 235 -14.16 0.76 19.86
C ARG A 235 -13.30 1.11 18.67
N VAL A 236 -13.83 1.85 17.73
CA VAL A 236 -13.07 2.46 16.63
C VAL A 236 -12.59 3.84 17.09
N VAL A 237 -11.30 4.07 17.04
CA VAL A 237 -10.65 5.36 17.34
C VAL A 237 -10.31 6.10 16.07
N ASP A 238 -9.70 5.40 15.09
CA ASP A 238 -9.27 5.94 13.81
C ASP A 238 -9.23 4.79 12.79
N THR A 239 -9.67 5.02 11.57
CA THR A 239 -9.62 4.01 10.50
C THR A 239 -8.43 4.21 9.55
N VAL A 240 -7.65 5.28 9.76
CA VAL A 240 -6.45 5.57 8.95
C VAL A 240 -5.43 4.46 9.10
N GLY A 241 -4.94 3.95 7.96
CA GLY A 241 -3.93 2.90 7.93
C GLY A 241 -4.44 1.47 8.11
N ALA A 242 -5.74 1.26 8.41
CA ALA A 242 -6.30 -0.10 8.55
C ALA A 242 -6.18 -0.90 7.24
N GLY A 243 -6.42 -0.25 6.09
CA GLY A 243 -6.23 -0.86 4.77
C GLY A 243 -4.79 -1.23 4.48
N ASP A 244 -3.84 -0.39 4.89
CA ASP A 244 -2.41 -0.62 4.71
C ASP A 244 -1.92 -1.77 5.60
N ALA A 245 -2.39 -1.81 6.85
CA ALA A 245 -2.13 -2.89 7.79
C ALA A 245 -2.70 -4.23 7.28
N TYR A 246 -3.94 -4.22 6.79
CA TYR A 246 -4.56 -5.36 6.14
C TYR A 246 -3.72 -5.86 4.97
N ALA A 247 -3.33 -4.97 4.04
CA ALA A 247 -2.51 -5.29 2.88
C ALA A 247 -1.16 -5.90 3.27
N ALA A 248 -0.51 -5.37 4.32
CA ALA A 248 0.78 -5.87 4.79
C ALA A 248 0.69 -7.33 5.27
N ILE A 249 -0.37 -7.70 6.01
CA ILE A 249 -0.58 -9.07 6.45
C ILE A 249 -0.94 -9.99 5.29
N CYS A 250 -1.74 -9.50 4.32
CA CYS A 250 -2.02 -10.25 3.09
C CYS A 250 -0.73 -10.59 2.34
N ALA A 251 0.13 -9.61 2.10
CA ALA A 251 1.42 -9.83 1.44
C ALA A 251 2.34 -10.77 2.24
N ALA A 252 2.38 -10.63 3.57
CA ALA A 252 3.13 -11.52 4.44
C ALA A 252 2.64 -12.96 4.34
N GLY A 253 1.32 -13.18 4.40
CA GLY A 253 0.71 -14.50 4.27
C GLY A 253 1.01 -15.16 2.92
N ILE A 254 0.90 -14.42 1.82
CA ILE A 254 1.25 -14.89 0.47
C ILE A 254 2.70 -15.35 0.42
N ILE A 255 3.64 -14.55 0.92
CA ILE A 255 5.07 -14.88 0.88
C ILE A 255 5.43 -16.03 1.83
N CYS A 256 4.72 -16.18 2.94
CA CYS A 256 4.88 -17.31 3.86
C CYS A 256 4.15 -18.56 3.40
N GLY A 257 3.34 -18.51 2.34
CA GLY A 257 2.55 -19.64 1.84
C GLY A 257 1.45 -20.09 2.78
N LEU A 258 0.86 -19.14 3.53
CA LEU A 258 -0.28 -19.45 4.40
C LEU A 258 -1.55 -19.65 3.56
N PRO A 259 -2.48 -20.51 4.03
CA PRO A 259 -3.82 -20.60 3.45
C PRO A 259 -4.52 -19.23 3.45
N VAL A 260 -5.35 -18.98 2.41
CA VAL A 260 -6.09 -17.71 2.25
C VAL A 260 -6.95 -17.42 3.48
N GLU A 261 -7.65 -18.42 3.99
CA GLU A 261 -8.50 -18.30 5.18
C GLU A 261 -7.71 -17.81 6.39
N LYS A 262 -6.56 -18.42 6.65
CA LYS A 262 -5.71 -18.04 7.79
C LYS A 262 -5.10 -16.66 7.60
N THR A 263 -4.66 -16.35 6.39
CA THR A 263 -4.12 -15.02 6.05
C THR A 263 -5.16 -13.93 6.26
N THR A 264 -6.39 -14.16 5.78
CA THR A 264 -7.49 -13.20 5.90
C THR A 264 -7.90 -13.00 7.36
N GLU A 265 -7.95 -14.08 8.15
CA GLU A 265 -8.22 -13.97 9.60
C GLU A 265 -7.21 -13.05 10.28
N LEU A 266 -5.92 -13.30 10.08
CA LEU A 266 -4.85 -12.50 10.66
C LEU A 266 -4.88 -11.04 10.17
N ALA A 267 -5.17 -10.83 8.88
CA ALA A 267 -5.25 -9.50 8.30
C ALA A 267 -6.43 -8.69 8.87
N VAL A 268 -7.59 -9.31 9.02
CA VAL A 268 -8.77 -8.69 9.64
C VAL A 268 -8.52 -8.38 11.11
N GLU A 269 -7.98 -9.32 11.87
CA GLU A 269 -7.65 -9.13 13.29
C GLU A 269 -6.67 -7.97 13.47
N PHE A 270 -5.60 -7.94 12.68
CA PHE A 270 -4.59 -6.90 12.77
C PHE A 270 -5.11 -5.53 12.34
N ALA A 271 -5.84 -5.44 11.23
CA ALA A 271 -6.47 -4.19 10.79
C ALA A 271 -7.47 -3.66 11.83
N SER A 272 -8.27 -4.55 12.44
CA SER A 272 -9.19 -4.21 13.52
C SER A 272 -8.46 -3.67 14.75
N HIS A 273 -7.28 -4.22 15.06
CA HIS A 273 -6.43 -3.70 16.14
C HIS A 273 -5.89 -2.31 15.81
N ILE A 274 -5.46 -2.07 14.55
CA ILE A 274 -5.01 -0.73 14.12
C ILE A 274 -6.14 0.30 14.25
N CYS A 275 -7.38 -0.04 13.92
CA CYS A 275 -8.53 0.85 14.11
C CYS A 275 -8.76 1.30 15.57
N GLN A 276 -8.21 0.62 16.55
CA GLN A 276 -8.30 1.00 17.97
C GLN A 276 -7.21 1.97 18.41
N ASN A 277 -6.27 2.31 17.52
CA ASN A 277 -5.18 3.23 17.75
C ASN A 277 -5.44 4.57 17.04
N LYS A 278 -4.67 5.57 17.38
CA LYS A 278 -4.73 6.87 16.74
C LYS A 278 -3.68 6.96 15.63
N GLY A 279 -4.13 7.01 14.37
CA GLY A 279 -3.27 6.99 13.18
C GLY A 279 -2.90 5.58 12.74
N ALA A 280 -2.11 5.51 11.67
CA ALA A 280 -1.82 4.26 10.96
C ALA A 280 -0.84 3.32 11.66
N LEU A 281 0.00 3.85 12.54
CA LEU A 281 1.05 3.09 13.21
C LEU A 281 0.75 2.94 14.69
N PRO A 282 0.83 1.72 15.25
CA PRO A 282 0.57 1.50 16.66
C PRO A 282 1.73 2.02 17.52
N GLU A 283 1.42 2.60 18.67
CA GLU A 283 2.43 3.01 19.67
C GLU A 283 3.04 1.79 20.38
N ASP A 284 2.21 0.77 20.66
CA ASP A 284 2.66 -0.48 21.25
C ASP A 284 3.14 -1.46 20.17
N LEU A 285 4.44 -1.62 20.07
CA LEU A 285 5.06 -2.53 19.11
C LEU A 285 5.04 -4.00 19.55
N SER A 286 4.61 -4.31 20.76
CA SER A 286 4.53 -5.70 21.25
C SER A 286 3.53 -6.56 20.50
N ILE A 287 2.56 -5.93 19.81
CA ILE A 287 1.54 -6.60 18.99
C ILE A 287 2.12 -7.39 17.81
N TYR A 288 3.31 -7.01 17.33
CA TYR A 288 3.91 -7.68 16.17
C TYR A 288 4.48 -9.06 16.50
N GLN A 289 4.97 -9.27 17.71
CA GLN A 289 5.63 -10.53 18.09
C GLN A 289 4.68 -11.75 18.02
N PRO A 290 3.46 -11.71 18.59
CA PRO A 290 2.51 -12.81 18.46
C PRO A 290 2.10 -13.04 17.00
N LEU A 291 1.92 -11.98 16.24
CA LEU A 291 1.52 -12.04 14.83
C LEU A 291 2.63 -12.64 13.96
N ALA A 292 3.88 -12.24 14.16
CA ALA A 292 5.04 -12.82 13.47
C ALA A 292 5.13 -14.34 13.69
N LYS A 293 4.89 -14.78 14.94
CA LYS A 293 4.84 -16.21 15.27
C LYS A 293 3.72 -16.95 14.54
N GLN A 294 2.54 -16.35 14.40
CA GLN A 294 1.41 -16.94 13.67
C GLN A 294 1.68 -17.00 12.15
N LEU A 295 2.46 -16.05 11.62
CA LEU A 295 2.94 -16.04 10.23
C LEU A 295 4.10 -17.02 10.00
N GLY A 296 4.61 -17.70 11.04
CA GLY A 296 5.74 -18.63 10.95
C GLY A 296 7.11 -17.95 10.82
N ILE A 297 7.20 -16.66 11.16
CA ILE A 297 8.44 -15.88 11.11
C ILE A 297 9.22 -16.16 12.42
N LYS A 298 10.49 -16.51 12.28
CA LYS A 298 11.38 -16.85 13.42
C LYS A 298 12.07 -15.63 13.98
#